data_fc1350827ea90a239a6747c1c35bde96
#
_entry.id   fc1350827ea90a239a6747c1c35bde96
#
_cell.length_a   1.000
_cell.length_b   1.000
_cell.length_c   1.000
_cell.angle_alpha   90.00
_cell.angle_beta   90.00
_cell.angle_gamma   90.00
#
_symmetry.space_group_name_H-M   'P 1'
#
loop_
_entity.id
_entity.type
_entity.pdbx_description
1 polymer ?
#
loop_
_entity_poly.entity_id
_entity_poly.type
_entity_poly.pdbx_seq_one_letter_code
_entity_poly.pdbx_strand_id
1 'polypeptide(L)'
;MKPYVNIHTHRNHIDNKEFIEIQNIDVDNIVDVDVSHFYSIGIHPWKVGSEELRNSGIEELSDLESRCLGDLNVKAIGECGLDRACDIDFEIQKEVFIEQIKLSEQIAKPLIIHAVRTYPDVISLRKETKAKQTWIIHGFQGNEQSAEQLLKHGIYLSLGDVLFKNETKARRLLQIIPLERLFFETDVAEREIKEVYEKAVSLSGIEMDKLRNDIFNNFVKIFGQI
;
A
#
# COMPACT_ATOMS: atom_id res chain seq x y z
N MET A 1 -0.24 -14.34 20.88
CA MET A 1 0.02 -14.27 19.42
C MET A 1 -0.08 -12.84 18.98
N LYS A 2 0.76 -12.41 18.03
CA LYS A 2 0.63 -11.06 17.42
C LYS A 2 -0.63 -11.00 16.55
N PRO A 3 -1.28 -9.84 16.36
CA PRO A 3 -2.43 -9.72 15.47
C PRO A 3 -2.06 -10.02 14.02
N TYR A 4 -3.05 -10.33 13.19
CA TYR A 4 -2.91 -10.33 11.74
C TYR A 4 -2.86 -8.89 11.25
N VAL A 5 -1.99 -8.58 10.31
CA VAL A 5 -1.85 -7.24 9.72
C VAL A 5 -2.38 -7.27 8.29
N ASN A 6 -3.31 -6.38 7.99
CA ASN A 6 -3.86 -6.10 6.68
C ASN A 6 -3.47 -4.66 6.31
N ILE A 7 -2.45 -4.49 5.45
CA ILE A 7 -1.92 -3.14 5.21
C ILE A 7 -2.71 -2.33 4.19
N HIS A 8 -3.67 -2.95 3.51
CA HIS A 8 -4.50 -2.29 2.53
C HIS A 8 -5.83 -3.02 2.34
N THR A 9 -6.93 -2.33 2.58
CA THR A 9 -8.29 -2.84 2.35
C THR A 9 -9.25 -1.70 2.01
N HIS A 10 -10.20 -1.95 1.12
CA HIS A 10 -11.32 -1.03 0.82
C HIS A 10 -12.58 -1.36 1.63
N ARG A 11 -12.53 -2.39 2.44
CA ARG A 11 -13.67 -2.81 3.29
C ARG A 11 -13.81 -1.87 4.48
N ASN A 12 -15.05 -1.71 4.94
CA ASN A 12 -15.31 -1.02 6.19
C ASN A 12 -14.60 -1.71 7.34
N HIS A 13 -14.03 -0.91 8.23
CA HIS A 13 -13.37 -1.40 9.42
C HIS A 13 -14.31 -2.27 10.27
N ILE A 14 -13.77 -3.38 10.77
CA ILE A 14 -14.43 -4.24 11.74
C ILE A 14 -13.58 -4.23 13.00
N ASP A 15 -14.13 -3.73 14.12
CA ASP A 15 -13.42 -3.75 15.40
C ASP A 15 -13.17 -5.19 15.85
N ASN A 16 -11.95 -5.65 15.62
CA ASN A 16 -11.51 -6.99 15.99
C ASN A 16 -10.05 -6.94 16.47
N LYS A 17 -9.83 -7.21 17.75
CA LYS A 17 -8.50 -7.20 18.38
C LYS A 17 -7.50 -8.22 17.78
N GLU A 18 -7.96 -9.16 16.97
CA GLU A 18 -7.09 -10.09 16.26
C GLU A 18 -6.49 -9.49 15.00
N PHE A 19 -7.02 -8.36 14.50
CA PHE A 19 -6.61 -7.73 13.26
C PHE A 19 -6.09 -6.31 13.49
N ILE A 20 -5.13 -5.92 12.69
CA ILE A 20 -4.72 -4.54 12.47
C ILE A 20 -4.94 -4.29 10.99
N GLU A 21 -5.78 -3.33 10.67
CA GLU A 21 -6.13 -3.02 9.29
C GLU A 21 -5.84 -1.54 8.99
N ILE A 22 -5.29 -1.28 7.81
CA ILE A 22 -5.22 0.06 7.23
C ILE A 22 -6.28 0.13 6.14
N GLN A 23 -7.37 0.82 6.42
CA GLN A 23 -8.42 1.06 5.43
C GLN A 23 -7.95 2.11 4.43
N ASN A 24 -8.13 1.86 3.14
CA ASN A 24 -7.91 2.89 2.13
C ASN A 24 -9.13 3.79 2.02
N ILE A 25 -8.88 5.09 2.05
CA ILE A 25 -9.90 6.13 1.93
C ILE A 25 -9.48 7.08 0.83
N ASP A 26 -10.35 7.24 -0.14
CA ASP A 26 -10.15 8.22 -1.18
C ASP A 26 -10.29 9.65 -0.63
N VAL A 27 -9.48 10.56 -1.11
CA VAL A 27 -9.52 11.97 -0.68
C VAL A 27 -10.91 12.58 -0.79
N ASP A 28 -11.70 12.21 -1.79
CA ASP A 28 -13.07 12.68 -2.00
C ASP A 28 -14.08 12.24 -0.93
N ASN A 29 -13.77 11.15 -0.20
CA ASN A 29 -14.66 10.54 0.79
C ASN A 29 -14.31 10.90 2.24
N ILE A 30 -13.46 11.89 2.42
CA ILE A 30 -12.87 12.26 3.72
C ILE A 30 -13.91 12.72 4.76
N VAL A 31 -15.07 13.21 4.35
CA VAL A 31 -16.03 13.90 5.23
C VAL A 31 -16.74 12.96 6.19
N ASP A 32 -16.90 11.68 5.84
CA ASP A 32 -17.70 10.70 6.58
C ASP A 32 -16.89 9.57 7.23
N VAL A 33 -15.57 9.74 7.39
CA VAL A 33 -14.72 8.68 7.92
C VAL A 33 -14.81 8.60 9.44
N ASP A 34 -15.16 7.43 9.96
CA ASP A 34 -14.95 7.11 11.37
C ASP A 34 -13.43 7.02 11.63
N VAL A 35 -12.90 8.04 12.28
CA VAL A 35 -11.47 8.19 12.58
C VAL A 35 -10.99 7.32 13.74
N SER A 36 -11.77 6.36 14.19
CA SER A 36 -11.40 5.47 15.30
C SER A 36 -10.39 4.38 14.93
N HIS A 37 -10.12 4.17 13.65
CA HIS A 37 -9.24 3.13 13.12
C HIS A 37 -8.15 3.67 12.20
N PHE A 38 -7.15 2.84 11.88
CA PHE A 38 -6.04 3.23 11.00
C PHE A 38 -6.47 3.26 9.54
N TYR A 39 -6.01 4.29 8.82
CA TYR A 39 -6.29 4.42 7.41
C TYR A 39 -5.13 5.03 6.62
N SER A 40 -5.15 4.79 5.32
CA SER A 40 -4.36 5.51 4.32
C SER A 40 -5.28 6.44 3.53
N ILE A 41 -4.72 7.55 3.09
CA ILE A 41 -5.42 8.52 2.27
C ILE A 41 -4.51 9.04 1.17
N GLY A 42 -5.03 9.12 -0.06
CA GLY A 42 -4.27 9.55 -1.22
C GLY A 42 -5.13 9.81 -2.43
N ILE A 43 -4.47 10.20 -3.52
CA ILE A 43 -5.09 10.42 -4.82
C ILE A 43 -4.71 9.24 -5.72
N HIS A 44 -5.69 8.40 -6.01
CA HIS A 44 -5.51 7.22 -6.86
C HIS A 44 -5.25 7.63 -8.33
N PRO A 45 -4.37 6.94 -9.09
CA PRO A 45 -4.09 7.29 -10.49
C PRO A 45 -5.31 7.30 -11.42
N TRP A 46 -6.38 6.59 -11.11
CA TRP A 46 -7.61 6.62 -11.89
C TRP A 46 -8.44 7.89 -11.70
N LYS A 47 -8.16 8.65 -10.66
CA LYS A 47 -8.88 9.89 -10.33
C LYS A 47 -8.18 11.14 -10.85
N VAL A 48 -6.88 11.08 -11.14
CA VAL A 48 -6.13 12.20 -11.65
C VAL A 48 -6.62 12.58 -13.07
N GLY A 49 -6.88 13.85 -13.32
CA GLY A 49 -7.33 14.33 -14.63
C GLY A 49 -8.86 14.43 -14.81
N SER A 50 -9.68 14.11 -13.80
CA SER A 50 -11.09 14.49 -13.77
C SER A 50 -11.23 16.02 -13.87
N GLU A 51 -12.34 16.53 -14.40
CA GLU A 51 -12.58 18.00 -14.43
C GLU A 51 -12.60 18.58 -13.01
N GLU A 52 -13.01 17.80 -12.03
CA GLU A 52 -13.00 18.14 -10.61
C GLU A 52 -11.56 18.35 -10.12
N LEU A 53 -10.63 17.44 -10.43
CA LEU A 53 -9.21 17.56 -10.09
C LEU A 53 -8.47 18.66 -10.83
N ARG A 54 -8.83 18.96 -12.09
CA ARG A 54 -8.21 20.07 -12.83
C ARG A 54 -8.54 21.44 -12.24
N ASN A 55 -9.70 21.56 -11.61
CA ASN A 55 -10.15 22.78 -10.97
C ASN A 55 -9.75 22.88 -9.49
N SER A 56 -9.49 21.75 -8.82
CA SER A 56 -9.21 21.64 -7.38
C SER A 56 -7.86 21.01 -7.02
N GLY A 57 -7.07 20.57 -7.99
CA GLY A 57 -5.88 19.74 -7.76
C GLY A 57 -4.85 20.29 -6.74
N ILE A 58 -4.77 21.61 -6.56
CA ILE A 58 -3.99 22.26 -5.51
C ILE A 58 -4.75 22.20 -4.17
N GLU A 59 -6.06 22.32 -4.19
CA GLU A 59 -6.91 22.24 -2.99
C GLU A 59 -6.91 20.83 -2.43
N GLU A 60 -7.04 19.80 -3.27
CA GLU A 60 -7.01 18.40 -2.81
C GLU A 60 -5.67 17.98 -2.18
N LEU A 61 -4.54 18.44 -2.73
CA LEU A 61 -3.24 18.20 -2.09
C LEU A 61 -3.09 18.94 -0.77
N SER A 62 -3.64 20.17 -0.67
CA SER A 62 -3.68 20.94 0.58
C SER A 62 -4.59 20.28 1.62
N ASP A 63 -5.74 19.78 1.18
CA ASP A 63 -6.67 19.05 2.05
C ASP A 63 -6.06 17.73 2.52
N LEU A 64 -5.40 17.01 1.63
CA LEU A 64 -4.63 15.79 1.96
C LEU A 64 -3.54 16.09 2.99
N GLU A 65 -2.76 17.15 2.81
CA GLU A 65 -1.73 17.57 3.76
C GLU A 65 -2.33 17.89 5.13
N SER A 66 -3.36 18.73 5.16
CA SER A 66 -4.05 19.16 6.38
C SER A 66 -4.59 17.95 7.15
N ARG A 67 -5.18 17.00 6.45
CA ARG A 67 -5.71 15.78 7.05
C ARG A 67 -4.60 14.89 7.62
N CYS A 68 -3.55 14.67 6.83
CA CYS A 68 -2.41 13.85 7.23
C CYS A 68 -1.68 14.39 8.46
N LEU A 69 -1.63 15.70 8.63
CA LEU A 69 -1.02 16.36 9.79
C LEU A 69 -1.93 16.36 11.02
N GLY A 70 -3.25 16.47 10.82
CA GLY A 70 -4.24 16.60 11.88
C GLY A 70 -4.69 15.30 12.53
N ASP A 71 -4.45 14.13 11.88
CA ASP A 71 -4.97 12.86 12.34
C ASP A 71 -3.88 11.79 12.51
N LEU A 72 -3.73 11.32 13.75
CA LEU A 72 -2.77 10.26 14.12
C LEU A 72 -3.14 8.88 13.56
N ASN A 73 -4.39 8.68 13.15
CA ASN A 73 -4.87 7.44 12.55
C ASN A 73 -4.52 7.34 11.08
N VAL A 74 -4.15 8.43 10.41
CA VAL A 74 -3.54 8.37 9.07
C VAL A 74 -2.18 7.72 9.18
N LYS A 75 -2.04 6.50 8.69
CA LYS A 75 -0.80 5.71 8.77
C LYS A 75 0.07 5.83 7.52
N ALA A 76 -0.52 6.12 6.36
CA ALA A 76 0.18 6.24 5.09
C ALA A 76 -0.48 7.24 4.16
N ILE A 77 0.26 7.77 3.20
CA ILE A 77 -0.31 8.33 1.98
C ILE A 77 -0.56 7.18 1.01
N GLY A 78 -1.77 7.04 0.53
CA GLY A 78 -2.22 5.99 -0.38
C GLY A 78 -3.74 5.80 -0.34
N GLU A 79 -4.28 5.24 -1.36
CA GLU A 79 -3.63 4.64 -2.51
C GLU A 79 -3.19 5.72 -3.50
N CYS A 80 -1.92 5.70 -3.90
CA CYS A 80 -1.33 6.62 -4.85
C CYS A 80 -0.46 5.84 -5.85
N GLY A 81 -0.03 6.44 -6.94
CA GLY A 81 0.89 5.73 -7.84
C GLY A 81 0.58 5.86 -9.32
N LEU A 82 0.80 4.76 -10.08
CA LEU A 82 0.81 4.75 -11.53
C LEU A 82 0.10 3.54 -12.13
N ASP A 83 -0.70 3.75 -13.16
CA ASP A 83 -1.40 2.70 -13.89
C ASP A 83 -1.35 2.93 -15.41
N ARG A 84 -0.69 2.02 -16.16
CA ARG A 84 -0.68 2.04 -17.63
C ARG A 84 -1.85 1.26 -18.25
N ALA A 85 -2.76 0.74 -17.45
CA ALA A 85 -3.93 0.01 -17.93
C ALA A 85 -5.22 0.87 -17.92
N CYS A 86 -5.16 2.08 -17.38
CA CYS A 86 -6.27 3.04 -17.45
C CYS A 86 -6.04 4.08 -18.56
N ASP A 87 -7.12 4.80 -18.92
CA ASP A 87 -7.11 5.80 -20.00
C ASP A 87 -6.63 7.20 -19.55
N ILE A 88 -6.21 7.35 -18.31
CA ILE A 88 -5.70 8.62 -17.78
C ILE A 88 -4.29 8.87 -18.30
N ASP A 89 -4.02 10.11 -18.72
CA ASP A 89 -2.70 10.53 -19.19
C ASP A 89 -1.61 10.19 -18.17
N PHE A 90 -0.57 9.50 -18.65
CA PHE A 90 0.47 8.95 -17.79
C PHE A 90 1.35 10.03 -17.15
N GLU A 91 1.61 11.14 -17.87
CA GLU A 91 2.41 12.23 -17.33
C GLU A 91 1.66 12.97 -16.22
N ILE A 92 0.34 13.12 -16.35
CA ILE A 92 -0.51 13.69 -15.28
C ILE A 92 -0.47 12.79 -14.05
N GLN A 93 -0.58 11.45 -14.22
CA GLN A 93 -0.43 10.51 -13.10
C GLN A 93 0.93 10.70 -12.40
N LYS A 94 2.01 10.82 -13.16
CA LYS A 94 3.36 11.03 -12.61
C LYS A 94 3.48 12.35 -11.84
N GLU A 95 2.96 13.43 -12.37
CA GLU A 95 2.96 14.73 -11.70
C GLU A 95 2.29 14.64 -10.33
N VAL A 96 1.08 14.10 -10.27
CA VAL A 96 0.32 13.95 -9.02
C VAL A 96 1.02 12.97 -8.06
N PHE A 97 1.59 11.89 -8.58
CA PHE A 97 2.34 10.95 -7.73
C PHE A 97 3.61 11.59 -7.15
N ILE A 98 4.34 12.42 -7.91
CA ILE A 98 5.51 13.17 -7.42
C ILE A 98 5.12 14.12 -6.28
N GLU A 99 4.00 14.81 -6.37
CA GLU A 99 3.53 15.67 -5.28
C GLU A 99 3.20 14.86 -4.01
N GLN A 100 2.57 13.69 -4.16
CA GLN A 100 2.32 12.79 -3.01
C GLN A 100 3.62 12.21 -2.43
N ILE A 101 4.65 11.97 -3.26
CA ILE A 101 5.99 11.60 -2.78
C ILE A 101 6.59 12.75 -1.94
N LYS A 102 6.49 13.99 -2.41
CA LYS A 102 6.99 15.17 -1.66
C LYS A 102 6.26 15.32 -0.33
N LEU A 103 4.95 15.18 -0.34
CA LEU A 103 4.14 15.22 0.87
C LEU A 103 4.54 14.11 1.86
N SER A 104 4.74 12.88 1.38
CA SER A 104 5.23 11.76 2.18
C SER A 104 6.54 12.08 2.90
N GLU A 105 7.49 12.70 2.20
CA GLU A 105 8.76 13.13 2.79
C GLU A 105 8.58 14.25 3.83
N GLN A 106 7.71 15.20 3.56
CA GLN A 106 7.43 16.35 4.43
C GLN A 106 6.80 15.92 5.75
N ILE A 107 5.81 15.03 5.72
CA ILE A 107 5.07 14.59 6.91
C ILE A 107 5.60 13.28 7.52
N ALA A 108 6.69 12.74 6.95
CA ALA A 108 7.36 11.53 7.39
C ALA A 108 6.42 10.29 7.46
N LYS A 109 5.50 10.13 6.50
CA LYS A 109 4.61 8.96 6.39
C LYS A 109 4.99 8.08 5.19
N PRO A 110 4.83 6.74 5.28
CA PRO A 110 5.08 5.82 4.16
C PRO A 110 4.06 6.00 3.04
N LEU A 111 4.38 5.43 1.86
CA LEU A 111 3.47 5.35 0.72
C LEU A 111 2.95 3.93 0.54
N ILE A 112 1.64 3.79 0.32
CA ILE A 112 0.98 2.57 -0.21
C ILE A 112 0.68 2.84 -1.69
N ILE A 113 1.36 2.08 -2.57
CA ILE A 113 1.50 2.41 -3.98
C ILE A 113 0.78 1.42 -4.87
N HIS A 114 -0.13 1.93 -5.68
CA HIS A 114 -0.70 1.27 -6.84
C HIS A 114 0.30 1.26 -7.99
N ALA A 115 0.58 0.11 -8.56
CA ALA A 115 1.55 0.00 -9.65
C ALA A 115 1.15 -1.08 -10.67
N VAL A 116 0.44 -0.68 -11.72
CA VAL A 116 0.01 -1.59 -12.80
C VAL A 116 0.82 -1.32 -14.07
N ARG A 117 1.66 -2.29 -14.46
CA ARG A 117 2.60 -2.20 -15.60
C ARG A 117 3.59 -1.03 -15.50
N THR A 118 3.97 -0.61 -14.27
CA THR A 118 4.74 0.61 -13.99
C THR A 118 5.88 0.40 -12.99
N TYR A 119 6.26 -0.83 -12.64
CA TYR A 119 7.36 -1.07 -11.69
C TYR A 119 8.68 -0.37 -12.07
N PRO A 120 9.11 -0.34 -13.35
CA PRO A 120 10.31 0.41 -13.74
C PRO A 120 10.17 1.91 -13.52
N ASP A 121 8.97 2.47 -13.77
CA ASP A 121 8.69 3.91 -13.58
C ASP A 121 8.73 4.26 -12.09
N VAL A 122 8.13 3.43 -11.23
CA VAL A 122 8.19 3.59 -9.77
C VAL A 122 9.65 3.57 -9.27
N ILE A 123 10.47 2.64 -9.77
CA ILE A 123 11.89 2.57 -9.42
C ILE A 123 12.64 3.84 -9.90
N SER A 124 12.32 4.35 -11.10
CA SER A 124 12.90 5.59 -11.62
C SER A 124 12.58 6.77 -10.71
N LEU A 125 11.31 6.96 -10.39
CA LEU A 125 10.86 8.02 -9.48
C LEU A 125 11.47 7.91 -8.09
N ARG A 126 11.62 6.68 -7.55
CA ARG A 126 12.31 6.46 -6.27
C ARG A 126 13.74 7.00 -6.28
N LYS A 127 14.45 6.82 -7.39
CA LYS A 127 15.83 7.31 -7.57
C LYS A 127 15.88 8.81 -7.80
N GLU A 128 15.03 9.32 -8.69
CA GLU A 128 14.97 10.72 -9.09
C GLU A 128 14.62 11.63 -7.93
N THR A 129 13.59 11.27 -7.16
CA THR A 129 13.16 12.04 -6.01
C THR A 129 14.06 11.87 -4.78
N LYS A 130 14.94 10.85 -4.78
CA LYS A 130 15.79 10.48 -3.63
C LYS A 130 14.96 10.28 -2.34
N ALA A 131 13.73 9.85 -2.49
CA ALA A 131 12.78 9.68 -1.40
C ALA A 131 13.34 8.70 -0.35
N LYS A 132 13.17 9.03 0.92
CA LYS A 132 13.67 8.28 2.09
C LYS A 132 12.58 7.48 2.78
N GLN A 133 11.34 7.97 2.71
CA GLN A 133 10.21 7.31 3.34
C GLN A 133 9.98 5.92 2.75
N THR A 134 9.36 5.05 3.52
CA THR A 134 9.08 3.68 3.08
C THR A 134 8.03 3.67 1.98
N TRP A 135 8.29 2.90 0.93
CA TRP A 135 7.37 2.62 -0.17
C TRP A 135 6.92 1.17 -0.09
N ILE A 136 5.64 0.93 -0.24
CA ILE A 136 5.01 -0.39 -0.23
C ILE A 136 4.19 -0.51 -1.51
N ILE A 137 4.56 -1.45 -2.40
CA ILE A 137 3.67 -1.81 -3.51
C ILE A 137 2.58 -2.70 -2.95
N HIS A 138 1.33 -2.24 -2.98
CA HIS A 138 0.19 -3.09 -2.68
C HIS A 138 -0.19 -3.95 -3.91
N GLY A 139 -0.96 -5.00 -3.70
CA GLY A 139 -1.47 -5.85 -4.77
C GLY A 139 -0.40 -6.42 -5.70
N PHE A 140 0.82 -6.68 -5.21
CA PHE A 140 1.92 -7.06 -6.09
C PHE A 140 1.61 -8.34 -6.87
N GLN A 141 1.61 -8.22 -8.20
CA GLN A 141 1.36 -9.31 -9.14
C GLN A 141 2.49 -9.48 -10.18
N GLY A 142 3.65 -8.86 -9.96
CA GLY A 142 4.82 -8.98 -10.81
C GLY A 142 5.42 -10.39 -10.82
N ASN A 143 6.47 -10.57 -11.62
CA ASN A 143 7.30 -11.77 -11.60
C ASN A 143 8.45 -11.64 -10.61
N GLU A 144 9.25 -12.70 -10.47
CA GLU A 144 10.39 -12.76 -9.55
C GLU A 144 11.41 -11.64 -9.84
N GLN A 145 11.73 -11.39 -11.11
CA GLN A 145 12.66 -10.34 -11.51
C GLN A 145 12.17 -8.95 -11.10
N SER A 146 10.87 -8.67 -11.27
CA SER A 146 10.28 -7.41 -10.83
C SER A 146 10.34 -7.26 -9.30
N ALA A 147 10.06 -8.34 -8.56
CA ALA A 147 10.17 -8.35 -7.10
C ALA A 147 11.60 -8.04 -6.65
N GLU A 148 12.61 -8.73 -7.20
CA GLU A 148 14.02 -8.49 -6.88
C GLU A 148 14.46 -7.06 -7.15
N GLN A 149 14.02 -6.47 -8.27
CA GLN A 149 14.33 -5.08 -8.60
C GLN A 149 13.74 -4.10 -7.60
N LEU A 150 12.47 -4.26 -7.22
CA LEU A 150 11.81 -3.43 -6.22
C LEU A 150 12.47 -3.56 -4.85
N LEU A 151 12.74 -4.79 -4.41
CA LEU A 151 13.42 -5.09 -3.15
C LEU A 151 14.83 -4.47 -3.08
N LYS A 152 15.59 -4.51 -4.18
CA LYS A 152 16.92 -3.87 -4.30
C LYS A 152 16.86 -2.35 -4.06
N HIS A 153 15.73 -1.72 -4.36
CA HIS A 153 15.50 -0.30 -4.11
C HIS A 153 14.82 -0.01 -2.76
N GLY A 154 14.77 -1.00 -1.86
CA GLY A 154 14.25 -0.85 -0.50
C GLY A 154 12.73 -0.79 -0.43
N ILE A 155 12.04 -1.15 -1.52
CA ILE A 155 10.58 -1.14 -1.60
C ILE A 155 10.03 -2.43 -0.98
N TYR A 156 8.97 -2.32 -0.19
CA TYR A 156 8.23 -3.44 0.38
C TYR A 156 7.18 -3.93 -0.60
N LEU A 157 6.81 -5.21 -0.49
CA LEU A 157 5.78 -5.82 -1.35
C LEU A 157 4.65 -6.38 -0.49
N SER A 158 3.42 -6.12 -0.89
CA SER A 158 2.25 -6.71 -0.27
C SER A 158 1.60 -7.72 -1.21
N LEU A 159 1.28 -8.89 -0.68
CA LEU A 159 0.66 -9.99 -1.42
C LEU A 159 -0.77 -10.22 -0.91
N GLY A 160 -1.69 -10.27 -1.83
CA GLY A 160 -3.10 -10.58 -1.58
C GLY A 160 -3.60 -11.61 -2.61
N ASP A 161 -4.33 -11.14 -3.58
CA ASP A 161 -4.98 -11.93 -4.63
C ASP A 161 -4.06 -12.89 -5.41
N VAL A 162 -2.80 -12.53 -5.58
CA VAL A 162 -1.81 -13.39 -6.27
C VAL A 162 -1.67 -14.76 -5.62
N LEU A 163 -1.86 -14.85 -4.30
CA LEU A 163 -1.80 -16.12 -3.55
C LEU A 163 -2.89 -17.11 -3.97
N PHE A 164 -4.02 -16.60 -4.42
CA PHE A 164 -5.20 -17.40 -4.81
C PHE A 164 -5.29 -17.57 -6.34
N LYS A 165 -4.93 -16.54 -7.10
CA LYS A 165 -5.06 -16.54 -8.56
C LYS A 165 -3.97 -17.36 -9.25
N ASN A 166 -2.76 -17.44 -8.68
CA ASN A 166 -1.63 -18.16 -9.29
C ASN A 166 -0.67 -18.73 -8.23
N GLU A 167 -0.99 -19.92 -7.72
CA GLU A 167 -0.21 -20.57 -6.66
C GLU A 167 1.26 -20.82 -7.05
N THR A 168 1.54 -21.15 -8.30
CA THR A 168 2.92 -21.39 -8.76
C THR A 168 3.75 -20.11 -8.66
N LYS A 169 3.21 -18.98 -9.11
CA LYS A 169 3.85 -17.68 -8.98
C LYS A 169 3.97 -17.30 -7.50
N ALA A 170 2.90 -17.45 -6.74
CA ALA A 170 2.86 -17.11 -5.33
C ALA A 170 3.94 -17.87 -4.51
N ARG A 171 4.11 -19.18 -4.76
CA ARG A 171 5.18 -19.97 -4.12
C ARG A 171 6.58 -19.40 -4.40
N ARG A 172 6.86 -19.03 -5.65
CA ARG A 172 8.14 -18.43 -6.03
C ARG A 172 8.34 -17.06 -5.38
N LEU A 173 7.31 -16.21 -5.35
CA LEU A 173 7.37 -14.92 -4.68
C LEU A 173 7.62 -15.06 -3.17
N LEU A 174 6.91 -15.98 -2.49
CA LEU A 174 7.12 -16.25 -1.06
C LEU A 174 8.51 -16.83 -0.74
N GLN A 175 9.19 -17.45 -1.72
CA GLN A 175 10.58 -17.94 -1.56
C GLN A 175 11.62 -16.82 -1.69
N ILE A 176 11.37 -15.81 -2.51
CA ILE A 176 12.36 -14.76 -2.82
C ILE A 176 12.13 -13.47 -2.02
N ILE A 177 10.90 -13.17 -1.61
CA ILE A 177 10.61 -11.96 -0.83
C ILE A 177 11.02 -12.22 0.63
N PRO A 178 12.01 -11.49 1.17
CA PRO A 178 12.38 -11.62 2.57
C PRO A 178 11.20 -11.22 3.47
N LEU A 179 10.97 -11.97 4.57
CA LEU A 179 9.84 -11.69 5.46
C LEU A 179 9.87 -10.28 6.02
N GLU A 180 11.06 -9.71 6.24
CA GLU A 180 11.25 -8.33 6.68
C GLU A 180 10.92 -7.26 5.62
N ARG A 181 10.49 -7.68 4.43
CA ARG A 181 10.06 -6.83 3.30
C ARG A 181 8.68 -7.19 2.78
N LEU A 182 7.98 -8.09 3.47
CA LEU A 182 6.70 -8.63 3.06
C LEU A 182 5.56 -8.04 3.90
N PHE A 183 4.43 -7.83 3.24
CA PHE A 183 3.12 -7.60 3.85
C PHE A 183 2.05 -8.47 3.18
N PHE A 184 0.89 -8.51 3.82
CA PHE A 184 -0.32 -9.09 3.26
C PHE A 184 -1.46 -8.08 3.29
N GLU A 185 -2.43 -8.32 2.41
CA GLU A 185 -3.60 -7.46 2.25
C GLU A 185 -4.80 -8.21 1.70
N THR A 186 -5.98 -7.59 1.79
CA THR A 186 -7.19 -8.09 1.16
C THR A 186 -7.63 -7.25 -0.04
N ASP A 187 -7.21 -5.99 -0.12
CA ASP A 187 -7.62 -5.04 -1.15
C ASP A 187 -9.17 -4.97 -1.24
N VAL A 188 -9.76 -5.19 -2.40
CA VAL A 188 -11.22 -5.25 -2.62
C VAL A 188 -11.83 -6.63 -2.36
N ALA A 189 -11.03 -7.65 -2.05
CA ALA A 189 -11.54 -9.01 -1.89
C ALA A 189 -12.39 -9.15 -0.62
N GLU A 190 -13.48 -9.93 -0.70
CA GLU A 190 -14.37 -10.17 0.43
C GLU A 190 -13.81 -11.13 1.51
N ARG A 191 -12.68 -11.78 1.23
CA ARG A 191 -12.03 -12.71 2.16
C ARG A 191 -11.47 -11.99 3.39
N GLU A 192 -11.34 -12.71 4.50
CA GLU A 192 -10.66 -12.21 5.67
C GLU A 192 -9.13 -12.26 5.51
N ILE A 193 -8.42 -11.33 6.15
CA ILE A 193 -6.95 -11.31 6.13
C ILE A 193 -6.35 -12.62 6.67
N LYS A 194 -7.01 -13.26 7.62
CA LYS A 194 -6.60 -14.58 8.15
C LYS A 194 -6.49 -15.63 7.06
N GLU A 195 -7.40 -15.67 6.10
CA GLU A 195 -7.36 -16.60 4.96
C GLU A 195 -6.13 -16.36 4.08
N VAL A 196 -5.72 -15.07 3.93
CA VAL A 196 -4.49 -14.71 3.19
C VAL A 196 -3.26 -15.30 3.86
N TYR A 197 -3.16 -15.20 5.20
CA TYR A 197 -2.07 -15.80 5.96
C TYR A 197 -2.10 -17.33 5.90
N GLU A 198 -3.26 -17.96 6.07
CA GLU A 198 -3.42 -19.42 5.96
C GLU A 198 -2.98 -19.92 4.57
N LYS A 199 -3.33 -19.18 3.53
CA LYS A 199 -2.88 -19.48 2.17
C LYS A 199 -1.37 -19.33 2.02
N ALA A 200 -0.78 -18.26 2.55
CA ALA A 200 0.66 -18.05 2.53
C ALA A 200 1.42 -19.16 3.27
N VAL A 201 0.96 -19.59 4.45
CA VAL A 201 1.48 -20.75 5.19
C VAL A 201 1.42 -22.02 4.35
N SER A 202 0.28 -22.32 3.76
CA SER A 202 0.09 -23.51 2.89
C SER A 202 1.05 -23.52 1.69
N LEU A 203 1.34 -22.34 1.13
CA LEU A 203 2.21 -22.22 -0.04
C LEU A 203 3.71 -22.21 0.31
N SER A 204 4.11 -21.62 1.43
CA SER A 204 5.50 -21.42 1.81
C SER A 204 6.03 -22.47 2.79
N GLY A 205 5.16 -23.08 3.59
CA GLY A 205 5.54 -23.94 4.72
C GLY A 205 6.08 -23.17 5.94
N ILE A 206 5.99 -21.83 5.93
CA ILE A 206 6.41 -21.01 7.08
C ILE A 206 5.35 -21.14 8.18
N GLU A 207 5.78 -21.32 9.42
CA GLU A 207 4.89 -21.40 10.57
C GLU A 207 4.08 -20.10 10.76
N MET A 208 2.78 -20.24 11.06
CA MET A 208 1.84 -19.13 11.22
C MET A 208 2.34 -18.07 12.22
N ASP A 209 2.81 -18.51 13.39
CA ASP A 209 3.27 -17.58 14.43
C ASP A 209 4.52 -16.80 14.00
N LYS A 210 5.43 -17.43 13.25
CA LYS A 210 6.58 -16.75 12.68
C LYS A 210 6.14 -15.71 11.67
N LEU A 211 5.25 -16.07 10.76
CA LEU A 211 4.74 -15.16 9.74
C LEU A 211 4.04 -13.94 10.36
N ARG A 212 3.14 -14.17 11.33
CA ARG A 212 2.46 -13.09 12.07
C ARG A 212 3.44 -12.18 12.81
N ASN A 213 4.46 -12.76 13.46
CA ASN A 213 5.46 -11.98 14.19
C ASN A 213 6.28 -11.09 13.24
N ASP A 214 6.76 -11.62 12.12
CA ASP A 214 7.62 -10.89 11.20
C ASP A 214 6.83 -9.76 10.51
N ILE A 215 5.62 -10.02 10.04
CA ILE A 215 4.76 -9.00 9.44
C ILE A 215 4.35 -7.93 10.46
N PHE A 216 4.03 -8.32 11.68
CA PHE A 216 3.74 -7.35 12.76
C PHE A 216 4.96 -6.47 13.08
N ASN A 217 6.17 -7.04 13.11
CA ASN A 217 7.39 -6.27 13.32
C ASN A 217 7.65 -5.27 12.17
N ASN A 218 7.36 -5.66 10.93
CA ASN A 218 7.40 -4.73 9.79
C ASN A 218 6.40 -3.59 9.99
N PHE A 219 5.18 -3.90 10.42
CA PHE A 219 4.16 -2.88 10.70
C PHE A 219 4.65 -1.88 11.75
N VAL A 220 5.08 -2.36 12.90
CA VAL A 220 5.57 -1.48 13.99
C VAL A 220 6.76 -0.63 13.54
N LYS A 221 7.67 -1.21 12.77
CA LYS A 221 8.85 -0.51 12.24
C LYS A 221 8.48 0.65 11.32
N ILE A 222 7.42 0.49 10.51
CA ILE A 222 7.07 1.44 9.44
C ILE A 222 6.01 2.44 9.90
N PHE A 223 4.99 1.96 10.60
CA PHE A 223 3.81 2.75 10.97
C PHE A 223 3.80 3.20 12.44
N GLY A 224 4.79 2.79 13.22
CA GLY A 224 4.91 3.09 14.66
C GLY A 224 4.17 2.08 15.54
N GLN A 225 4.22 2.33 16.85
CA GLN A 225 3.48 1.52 17.82
C GLN A 225 1.99 1.82 17.72
N ILE A 226 1.19 0.82 18.13
CA ILE A 226 -0.27 0.82 18.14
C ILE A 226 -0.74 1.40 19.48
#